data_593f3e27b5fd217d96848a6a32107cf9
#
_entry.id   593f3e27b5fd217d96848a6a32107cf9
#
_cell.length_a   1.000
_cell.length_b   1.000
_cell.length_c   1.000
_cell.angle_alpha   90.00
_cell.angle_beta   90.00
_cell.angle_gamma   90.00
#
_symmetry.space_group_name_H-M   'P 1'
#
loop_
_entity.id
_entity.type
_entity.pdbx_description
1 polymer ?
#
loop_
_entity_poly.entity_id
_entity_poly.type
_entity_poly.pdbx_seq_one_letter_code
_entity_poly.pdbx_strand_id
1 'polypeptide(L)'
;MTLAHRFRAWLPLMVSLAFLLPNVANGQGIERPRVPLRTALDELRVLREAYSEAFNKKDTATLVDMYAPDAIVIRGDGTMLTGKEAIQKSLEAGPWSKMSIASDTVRVFGNTAYDVGTVRTSRSGGDEDVGHYLIVLRRGLKVWNISRLAVVPETSKANARDSAGH
;
A
#
# COMPACT_ATOMS: atom_id res chain seq x y z
N MET A 1 86.62 20.42 -42.90
CA MET A 1 85.83 19.30 -42.30
C MET A 1 85.04 19.87 -41.19
N THR A 2 83.77 20.24 -41.45
CA THR A 2 82.90 20.71 -40.35
C THR A 2 81.49 20.43 -40.75
N LEU A 3 80.90 19.46 -40.10
CA LEU A 3 79.50 19.04 -40.27
C LEU A 3 78.58 20.00 -39.55
N ALA A 4 77.68 20.61 -40.26
CA ALA A 4 76.59 21.42 -39.69
C ALA A 4 75.42 20.53 -39.30
N HIS A 5 75.12 20.50 -38.06
CA HIS A 5 73.90 19.83 -37.52
C HIS A 5 72.75 20.83 -37.56
N ARG A 6 71.75 20.52 -38.39
CA ARG A 6 70.49 21.25 -38.49
C ARG A 6 69.55 20.73 -37.33
N PHE A 7 69.32 21.53 -36.32
CA PHE A 7 68.26 21.32 -35.34
C PHE A 7 66.92 21.66 -35.95
N ARG A 8 66.09 20.65 -36.17
CA ARG A 8 64.68 20.81 -36.46
C ARG A 8 63.91 20.95 -35.15
N ALA A 9 63.38 22.13 -34.89
CA ALA A 9 62.45 22.36 -33.77
C ALA A 9 61.13 21.67 -34.07
N TRP A 10 60.74 20.71 -33.22
CA TRP A 10 59.42 20.16 -33.18
C TRP A 10 58.59 20.97 -32.18
N LEU A 11 57.57 21.68 -32.70
CA LEU A 11 56.53 22.26 -31.91
C LEU A 11 55.58 21.10 -31.49
N PRO A 12 55.27 20.89 -30.21
CA PRO A 12 54.14 20.05 -29.84
C PRO A 12 52.85 20.81 -30.03
N LEU A 13 51.99 20.30 -30.89
CA LEU A 13 50.62 20.73 -31.09
C LEU A 13 49.83 20.34 -29.83
N MET A 14 49.56 21.30 -28.96
CA MET A 14 48.66 21.13 -27.81
C MET A 14 47.23 20.98 -28.35
N VAL A 15 46.77 19.76 -28.53
CA VAL A 15 45.35 19.47 -28.75
C VAL A 15 44.67 19.56 -27.41
N SER A 16 44.03 20.70 -27.14
CA SER A 16 43.14 20.87 -26.03
C SER A 16 41.88 20.02 -26.28
N LEU A 17 41.89 18.81 -25.75
CA LEU A 17 40.69 17.96 -25.67
C LEU A 17 39.75 18.53 -24.60
N ALA A 18 38.85 19.43 -25.00
CA ALA A 18 37.78 19.88 -24.18
C ALA A 18 36.86 18.66 -23.90
N PHE A 19 36.98 18.07 -22.71
CA PHE A 19 36.01 17.12 -22.19
C PHE A 19 34.68 17.84 -22.03
N LEU A 20 33.80 17.73 -23.01
CA LEU A 20 32.37 17.97 -22.83
C LEU A 20 31.86 16.91 -21.88
N LEU A 21 31.86 17.22 -20.57
CA LEU A 21 31.10 16.46 -19.58
C LEU A 21 29.61 16.64 -19.93
N PRO A 22 28.89 15.56 -20.23
CA PRO A 22 27.44 15.69 -20.31
C PRO A 22 26.93 16.14 -18.93
N ASN A 23 26.26 17.27 -18.91
CA ASN A 23 25.59 17.81 -17.74
C ASN A 23 24.45 16.85 -17.34
N VAL A 24 24.77 15.82 -16.55
CA VAL A 24 23.80 14.91 -15.96
C VAL A 24 23.27 15.57 -14.68
N ALA A 25 22.61 16.68 -14.84
CA ALA A 25 21.88 17.33 -13.78
C ALA A 25 20.47 17.63 -14.28
N ASN A 26 19.69 16.61 -14.48
CA ASN A 26 18.24 16.69 -14.29
C ASN A 26 17.79 15.29 -13.85
N GLY A 27 17.83 15.08 -12.57
CA GLY A 27 16.99 14.10 -11.90
C GLY A 27 15.54 14.49 -12.16
N GLN A 28 15.06 14.28 -13.37
CA GLN A 28 13.63 14.21 -13.64
C GLN A 28 13.16 12.95 -12.93
N GLY A 29 12.86 13.11 -11.65
CA GLY A 29 12.07 12.12 -10.95
C GLY A 29 10.87 11.85 -11.85
N ILE A 30 10.67 10.58 -12.22
CA ILE A 30 9.50 10.16 -12.98
C ILE A 30 8.31 10.57 -12.12
N GLU A 31 7.74 11.75 -12.37
CA GLU A 31 6.49 12.16 -11.75
C GLU A 31 5.44 11.16 -12.24
N ARG A 32 5.11 10.23 -11.38
CA ARG A 32 3.98 9.32 -11.65
C ARG A 32 2.74 10.18 -11.82
N PRO A 33 1.96 9.99 -12.88
CA PRO A 33 0.74 10.77 -13.11
C PRO A 33 -0.12 10.72 -11.85
N ARG A 34 -0.39 11.89 -11.27
CA ARG A 34 -1.31 11.99 -10.12
C ARG A 34 -2.71 11.77 -10.63
N VAL A 35 -3.38 10.77 -10.09
CA VAL A 35 -4.80 10.55 -10.39
C VAL A 35 -5.60 11.72 -9.81
N PRO A 36 -6.55 12.27 -10.56
CA PRO A 36 -7.48 13.25 -10.02
C PRO A 36 -8.15 12.74 -8.73
N LEU A 37 -8.28 13.58 -7.73
CA LEU A 37 -8.80 13.19 -6.40
C LEU A 37 -10.17 12.51 -6.49
N ARG A 38 -11.08 13.03 -7.31
CA ARG A 38 -12.43 12.44 -7.50
C ARG A 38 -12.32 11.00 -8.01
N THR A 39 -11.49 10.76 -9.04
CA THR A 39 -11.25 9.42 -9.59
C THR A 39 -10.66 8.49 -8.54
N ALA A 40 -9.70 8.96 -7.73
CA ALA A 40 -9.13 8.15 -6.66
C ALA A 40 -10.17 7.78 -5.60
N LEU A 41 -11.04 8.69 -5.21
CA LEU A 41 -12.10 8.41 -4.24
C LEU A 41 -13.11 7.38 -4.79
N ASP A 42 -13.47 7.47 -6.07
CA ASP A 42 -14.35 6.49 -6.72
C ASP A 42 -13.68 5.11 -6.81
N GLU A 43 -12.40 5.05 -7.18
CA GLU A 43 -11.62 3.79 -7.20
C GLU A 43 -11.58 3.13 -5.81
N LEU A 44 -11.38 3.91 -4.74
CA LEU A 44 -11.34 3.40 -3.37
C LEU A 44 -12.72 2.92 -2.90
N ARG A 45 -13.80 3.60 -3.29
CA ARG A 45 -15.16 3.12 -3.04
C ARG A 45 -15.42 1.77 -3.71
N VAL A 46 -15.08 1.64 -4.99
CA VAL A 46 -15.22 0.39 -5.75
C VAL A 46 -14.39 -0.74 -5.12
N LEU A 47 -13.15 -0.46 -4.70
CA LEU A 47 -12.31 -1.45 -4.03
C LEU A 47 -12.94 -1.94 -2.73
N ARG A 48 -13.52 -1.06 -1.93
CA ARG A 48 -14.19 -1.40 -0.68
C ARG A 48 -15.43 -2.28 -0.89
N GLU A 49 -16.23 -1.94 -1.90
CA GLU A 49 -17.40 -2.74 -2.30
C GLU A 49 -16.96 -4.13 -2.79
N ALA A 50 -15.95 -4.19 -3.65
CA ALA A 50 -15.39 -5.45 -4.14
C ALA A 50 -14.79 -6.31 -3.01
N TYR A 51 -14.16 -5.68 -2.02
CA TYR A 51 -13.64 -6.40 -0.85
C TYR A 51 -14.77 -7.06 -0.04
N SER A 52 -15.84 -6.31 0.26
CA SER A 52 -17.00 -6.85 0.98
C SER A 52 -17.68 -7.96 0.19
N GLU A 53 -17.81 -7.80 -1.13
CA GLU A 53 -18.41 -8.80 -2.00
C GLU A 53 -17.57 -10.09 -2.05
N ALA A 54 -16.26 -9.99 -2.26
CA ALA A 54 -15.35 -11.14 -2.28
C ALA A 54 -15.35 -11.88 -0.93
N PHE A 55 -15.35 -11.12 0.19
CA PHE A 55 -15.47 -11.70 1.52
C PHE A 55 -16.77 -12.49 1.69
N ASN A 56 -17.91 -11.91 1.31
CA ASN A 56 -19.21 -12.54 1.42
C ASN A 56 -19.38 -13.77 0.53
N LYS A 57 -18.61 -13.85 -0.57
CA LYS A 57 -18.54 -14.99 -1.49
C LYS A 57 -17.50 -16.03 -1.09
N LYS A 58 -16.71 -15.76 -0.05
CA LYS A 58 -15.54 -16.58 0.37
C LYS A 58 -14.48 -16.72 -0.73
N ASP A 59 -14.36 -15.69 -1.56
CA ASP A 59 -13.38 -15.63 -2.64
C ASP A 59 -12.03 -15.14 -2.10
N THR A 60 -11.30 -16.08 -1.49
CA THR A 60 -10.00 -15.83 -0.88
C THR A 60 -8.98 -15.34 -1.92
N ALA A 61 -9.02 -15.84 -3.15
CA ALA A 61 -8.08 -15.46 -4.19
C ALA A 61 -8.22 -13.97 -4.53
N THR A 62 -9.44 -13.51 -4.79
CA THR A 62 -9.73 -12.10 -5.06
C THR A 62 -9.35 -11.21 -3.86
N LEU A 63 -9.65 -11.64 -2.63
CA LEU A 63 -9.26 -10.89 -1.44
C LEU A 63 -7.74 -10.72 -1.32
N VAL A 64 -6.98 -11.81 -1.49
CA VAL A 64 -5.52 -11.80 -1.40
C VAL A 64 -4.88 -10.91 -2.48
N ASP A 65 -5.48 -10.86 -3.68
CA ASP A 65 -5.00 -10.01 -4.76
C ASP A 65 -5.14 -8.51 -4.47
N MET A 66 -6.07 -8.13 -3.62
CA MET A 66 -6.23 -6.73 -3.18
C MET A 66 -5.12 -6.26 -2.24
N TYR A 67 -4.34 -7.16 -1.64
CA TYR A 67 -3.24 -6.80 -0.75
C TYR A 67 -1.93 -6.56 -1.51
N ALA A 68 -1.11 -5.67 -0.98
CA ALA A 68 0.28 -5.52 -1.42
C ALA A 68 1.11 -6.75 -1.01
N PRO A 69 2.20 -7.08 -1.74
CA PRO A 69 3.05 -8.24 -1.38
C PRO A 69 3.61 -8.17 0.05
N ASP A 70 3.89 -6.95 0.53
CA ASP A 70 4.42 -6.64 1.86
C ASP A 70 3.33 -6.16 2.84
N ALA A 71 2.08 -6.51 2.59
CA ALA A 71 0.97 -6.06 3.43
C ALA A 71 1.10 -6.57 4.88
N ILE A 72 0.65 -5.73 5.82
CA ILE A 72 0.52 -6.11 7.23
C ILE A 72 -0.95 -5.95 7.64
N VAL A 73 -1.48 -6.99 8.26
CA VAL A 73 -2.82 -6.99 8.85
C VAL A 73 -2.71 -7.22 10.34
N ILE A 74 -3.30 -6.31 11.11
CA ILE A 74 -3.48 -6.46 12.56
C ILE A 74 -4.96 -6.79 12.80
N ARG A 75 -5.21 -7.98 13.30
CA ARG A 75 -6.56 -8.48 13.58
C ARG A 75 -7.08 -7.95 14.92
N GLY A 76 -8.38 -8.03 15.13
CA GLY A 76 -9.02 -7.61 16.36
C GLY A 76 -8.56 -8.35 17.64
N ASP A 77 -7.96 -9.52 17.49
CA ASP A 77 -7.34 -10.31 18.57
C ASP A 77 -5.88 -9.91 18.84
N GLY A 78 -5.35 -8.91 18.13
CA GLY A 78 -3.97 -8.46 18.20
C GLY A 78 -2.98 -9.27 17.33
N THR A 79 -3.43 -10.33 16.66
CA THR A 79 -2.57 -11.12 15.76
C THR A 79 -2.11 -10.27 14.59
N MET A 80 -0.80 -10.27 14.33
CA MET A 80 -0.20 -9.60 13.19
C MET A 80 0.16 -10.61 12.09
N LEU A 81 -0.35 -10.37 10.89
CA LEU A 81 -0.08 -11.15 9.69
C LEU A 81 0.78 -10.32 8.73
N THR A 82 1.83 -10.90 8.17
CA THR A 82 2.73 -10.23 7.24
C THR A 82 2.81 -10.98 5.92
N GLY A 83 2.54 -10.28 4.83
CA GLY A 83 2.58 -10.81 3.47
C GLY A 83 1.34 -11.58 3.06
N LYS A 84 1.17 -11.73 1.74
CA LYS A 84 -0.03 -12.35 1.15
C LYS A 84 -0.26 -13.78 1.63
N GLU A 85 0.80 -14.57 1.80
CA GLU A 85 0.68 -15.99 2.20
C GLU A 85 0.08 -16.14 3.60
N ALA A 86 0.55 -15.34 4.58
CA ALA A 86 0.01 -15.37 5.94
C ALA A 86 -1.45 -14.91 5.98
N ILE A 87 -1.78 -13.88 5.18
CA ILE A 87 -3.13 -13.35 5.03
C ILE A 87 -4.05 -14.42 4.42
N GLN A 88 -3.60 -15.09 3.34
CA GLN A 88 -4.35 -16.15 2.69
C GLN A 88 -4.68 -17.29 3.66
N LYS A 89 -3.68 -17.83 4.35
CA LYS A 89 -3.87 -18.90 5.36
C LYS A 89 -4.86 -18.48 6.43
N SER A 90 -4.81 -17.23 6.88
CA SER A 90 -5.74 -16.72 7.88
C SER A 90 -7.17 -16.60 7.36
N LEU A 91 -7.34 -16.17 6.10
CA LEU A 91 -8.67 -16.10 5.47
C LEU A 91 -9.27 -17.50 5.26
N GLU A 92 -8.46 -18.47 4.84
CA GLU A 92 -8.91 -19.85 4.62
C GLU A 92 -9.30 -20.57 5.92
N ALA A 93 -8.58 -20.31 7.01
CA ALA A 93 -8.82 -20.92 8.32
C ALA A 93 -9.89 -20.23 9.15
N GLY A 94 -10.23 -18.99 8.82
CA GLY A 94 -11.14 -18.17 9.63
C GLY A 94 -12.61 -18.59 9.50
N PRO A 95 -13.42 -18.33 10.53
CA PRO A 95 -14.88 -18.47 10.42
C PRO A 95 -15.39 -17.40 9.45
N TRP A 96 -15.98 -17.84 8.35
CA TRP A 96 -16.61 -16.95 7.41
C TRP A 96 -17.95 -16.45 7.95
N SER A 97 -18.10 -15.16 8.00
CA SER A 97 -19.33 -14.44 8.33
C SER A 97 -19.70 -13.53 7.17
N LYS A 98 -20.85 -12.90 7.23
CA LYS A 98 -21.17 -11.81 6.32
C LYS A 98 -20.49 -10.53 6.82
N MET A 99 -20.00 -9.73 5.88
CA MET A 99 -19.30 -8.49 6.18
C MET A 99 -19.99 -7.32 5.49
N SER A 100 -20.08 -6.21 6.19
CA SER A 100 -20.36 -4.89 5.64
C SER A 100 -19.34 -3.87 6.14
N ILE A 101 -18.98 -2.92 5.26
CA ILE A 101 -17.98 -1.89 5.54
C ILE A 101 -18.64 -0.53 5.31
N ALA A 102 -18.59 0.33 6.31
CA ALA A 102 -19.00 1.72 6.24
C ALA A 102 -17.76 2.61 6.44
N SER A 103 -17.46 3.45 5.45
CA SER A 103 -16.33 4.38 5.52
C SER A 103 -16.77 5.70 6.12
N ASP A 104 -16.06 6.18 7.12
CA ASP A 104 -16.30 7.47 7.77
C ASP A 104 -15.41 8.57 7.18
N THR A 105 -14.16 8.23 6.88
CA THR A 105 -13.17 9.19 6.39
C THR A 105 -12.20 8.55 5.42
N VAL A 106 -12.10 9.13 4.22
CA VAL A 106 -11.07 8.81 3.23
C VAL A 106 -10.20 10.04 2.98
N ARG A 107 -8.89 9.85 2.94
CA ARG A 107 -7.93 10.89 2.53
C ARG A 107 -6.93 10.32 1.54
N VAL A 108 -6.61 11.10 0.51
CA VAL A 108 -5.70 10.72 -0.57
C VAL A 108 -4.53 11.68 -0.63
N PHE A 109 -3.32 11.15 -0.63
CA PHE A 109 -2.04 11.88 -0.71
C PHE A 109 -1.20 11.30 -1.85
N GLY A 110 -1.42 11.79 -3.05
CA GLY A 110 -0.75 11.25 -4.25
C GLY A 110 -1.08 9.76 -4.47
N ASN A 111 -0.11 8.90 -4.29
CA ASN A 111 -0.24 7.44 -4.47
C ASN A 111 -0.50 6.68 -3.15
N THR A 112 -0.79 7.39 -2.09
CA THR A 112 -1.15 6.80 -0.79
C THR A 112 -2.51 7.31 -0.36
N ALA A 113 -3.30 6.46 0.24
CA ALA A 113 -4.56 6.83 0.85
C ALA A 113 -4.72 6.13 2.18
N TYR A 114 -5.55 6.71 3.05
CA TYR A 114 -6.10 5.97 4.17
C TYR A 114 -7.62 6.05 4.18
N ASP A 115 -8.24 5.02 4.72
CA ASP A 115 -9.67 4.88 4.90
C ASP A 115 -9.92 4.38 6.33
N VAL A 116 -10.77 5.09 7.05
CA VAL A 116 -11.19 4.77 8.42
C VAL A 116 -12.68 4.61 8.44
N GLY A 117 -13.16 3.63 9.17
CA GLY A 117 -14.58 3.40 9.27
C GLY A 117 -14.94 2.24 10.18
N THR A 118 -16.13 1.73 9.97
CA THR A 118 -16.72 0.66 10.76
C THR A 118 -16.87 -0.59 9.90
N VAL A 119 -16.47 -1.72 10.42
CA VAL A 119 -16.75 -3.05 9.87
C VAL A 119 -17.73 -3.78 10.78
N ARG A 120 -18.74 -4.38 10.17
CA ARG A 120 -19.70 -5.25 10.84
C ARG A 120 -19.60 -6.64 10.24
N THR A 121 -19.53 -7.65 11.09
CA THR A 121 -19.52 -9.04 10.67
C THR A 121 -20.61 -9.80 11.40
N SER A 122 -21.43 -10.56 10.67
CA SER A 122 -22.50 -11.38 11.26
C SER A 122 -22.21 -12.86 11.05
N ARG A 123 -22.32 -13.64 12.14
CA ARG A 123 -22.17 -15.09 12.13
C ARG A 123 -23.50 -15.80 11.88
N SER A 124 -23.41 -17.09 11.53
CA SER A 124 -24.59 -17.96 11.34
C SER A 124 -25.35 -18.24 12.65
N GLY A 125 -25.66 -17.30 13.43
CA GLY A 125 -26.39 -17.40 14.71
C GLY A 125 -27.03 -16.07 15.07
N GLY A 126 -26.83 -15.04 14.25
CA GLY A 126 -27.44 -13.73 14.44
C GLY A 126 -26.58 -12.75 15.25
N ASP A 127 -25.49 -13.19 15.87
CA ASP A 127 -24.58 -12.29 16.58
C ASP A 127 -23.83 -11.42 15.59
N GLU A 128 -23.80 -10.12 15.85
CA GLU A 128 -23.07 -9.14 15.07
C GLU A 128 -21.86 -8.65 15.87
N ASP A 129 -20.66 -8.79 15.28
CA ASP A 129 -19.45 -8.19 15.78
C ASP A 129 -19.24 -6.86 15.07
N VAL A 130 -19.01 -5.80 15.83
CA VAL A 130 -18.71 -4.47 15.31
C VAL A 130 -17.27 -4.12 15.64
N GLY A 131 -16.58 -3.53 14.69
CA GLY A 131 -15.23 -3.05 14.88
C GLY A 131 -14.93 -1.81 14.04
N HIS A 132 -13.90 -1.09 14.45
CA HIS A 132 -13.36 0.02 13.67
C HIS A 132 -12.16 -0.47 12.87
N TYR A 133 -11.99 0.06 11.66
CA TYR A 133 -10.84 -0.27 10.83
C TYR A 133 -10.06 0.97 10.44
N LEU A 134 -8.78 0.77 10.22
CA LEU A 134 -7.89 1.68 9.50
C LEU A 134 -7.22 0.91 8.38
N ILE A 135 -7.43 1.34 7.15
CA ILE A 135 -6.74 0.81 5.98
C ILE A 135 -5.80 1.88 5.42
N VAL A 136 -4.55 1.50 5.15
CA VAL A 136 -3.63 2.29 4.35
C VAL A 136 -3.45 1.62 3.00
N LEU A 137 -3.67 2.38 1.95
CA LEU A 137 -3.60 1.91 0.57
C LEU A 137 -2.45 2.57 -0.16
N ARG A 138 -1.80 1.82 -1.05
CA ARG A 138 -0.79 2.32 -1.98
C ARG A 138 -1.23 2.05 -3.40
N ARG A 139 -1.16 3.07 -4.24
CA ARG A 139 -1.47 2.95 -5.66
C ARG A 139 -0.23 2.51 -6.42
N GLY A 140 -0.33 1.37 -7.09
CA GLY A 140 0.65 0.93 -8.08
C GLY A 140 0.47 1.69 -9.41
N LEU A 141 0.76 1.05 -10.52
CA LEU A 141 0.60 1.66 -11.85
C LEU A 141 -0.88 1.91 -12.21
N LYS A 142 -1.77 0.99 -11.83
CA LYS A 142 -3.18 1.01 -12.26
C LYS A 142 -4.18 0.79 -11.12
N VAL A 143 -3.77 0.16 -10.03
CA VAL A 143 -4.68 -0.28 -8.97
C VAL A 143 -4.18 0.11 -7.59
N TRP A 144 -5.13 0.30 -6.67
CA TRP A 144 -4.88 0.46 -5.25
C TRP A 144 -4.74 -0.90 -4.59
N ASN A 145 -3.71 -1.05 -3.75
CA ASN A 145 -3.50 -2.25 -2.96
C ASN A 145 -3.50 -1.89 -1.47
N ILE A 146 -4.10 -2.76 -0.67
CA ILE A 146 -4.07 -2.66 0.79
C ILE A 146 -2.66 -2.93 1.27
N SER A 147 -2.02 -1.93 1.85
CA SER A 147 -0.67 -2.01 2.39
C SER A 147 -0.68 -2.32 3.89
N ARG A 148 -1.62 -1.71 4.62
CA ARG A 148 -1.81 -1.93 6.05
C ARG A 148 -3.30 -1.99 6.33
N LEU A 149 -3.70 -2.90 7.21
CA LEU A 149 -5.05 -3.01 7.72
C LEU A 149 -4.96 -3.26 9.22
N ALA A 150 -5.66 -2.49 9.99
CA ALA A 150 -5.88 -2.76 11.42
C ALA A 150 -7.38 -2.80 11.69
N VAL A 151 -7.81 -3.75 12.50
CA VAL A 151 -9.19 -3.86 12.98
C VAL A 151 -9.17 -3.85 14.50
N VAL A 152 -9.95 -2.95 15.08
CA VAL A 152 -10.13 -2.85 16.54
C VAL A 152 -11.59 -3.19 16.85
N PRO A 153 -11.87 -4.26 17.60
CA PRO A 153 -13.23 -4.60 17.97
C PRO A 153 -13.83 -3.50 18.86
N GLU A 154 -15.09 -3.18 18.66
CA GLU A 154 -15.82 -2.36 19.60
C GLU A 154 -16.03 -3.19 20.87
N THR A 155 -15.48 -2.70 22.00
CA THR A 155 -15.64 -3.39 23.28
C THR A 155 -17.11 -3.32 23.68
N SER A 156 -17.79 -4.47 23.65
CA SER A 156 -19.16 -4.53 24.14
C SER A 156 -19.19 -4.08 25.60
N LYS A 157 -20.06 -3.14 25.96
CA LYS A 157 -20.26 -2.64 27.33
C LYS A 157 -20.64 -3.75 28.32
N ALA A 158 -20.90 -4.96 27.85
CA ALA A 158 -21.22 -6.12 28.70
C ALA A 158 -20.01 -6.54 29.55
N ASN A 159 -18.78 -6.49 29.04
CA ASN A 159 -17.58 -6.91 29.78
C ASN A 159 -17.11 -5.88 30.82
N ALA A 160 -17.57 -4.62 30.75
CA ALA A 160 -17.19 -3.60 31.74
C ALA A 160 -17.95 -3.73 33.09
N ARG A 161 -19.04 -4.52 33.16
CA ARG A 161 -19.80 -4.71 34.38
C ARG A 161 -19.29 -5.85 35.26
N ASP A 162 -18.64 -6.86 34.63
CA ASP A 162 -18.10 -8.00 35.39
C ASP A 162 -16.73 -7.71 36.02
N SER A 163 -15.99 -6.70 35.54
CA SER A 163 -14.68 -6.30 36.10
C SER A 163 -14.81 -5.30 37.27
N ALA A 164 -15.97 -4.74 37.52
CA ALA A 164 -16.21 -3.77 38.60
C ALA A 164 -16.84 -4.40 39.90
N GLY A 165 -16.95 -5.71 39.93
CA GLY A 165 -17.64 -6.46 40.99
C GLY A 165 -16.76 -7.41 41.80
N HIS A 166 -15.43 -7.11 41.93
CA HIS A 166 -14.56 -7.88 42.85
C HIS A 166 -13.73 -6.94 43.68
#